data_8666d0278d75167b996e972612375441
#
_entry.id   8666d0278d75167b996e972612375441
#
_cell.length_a   1.000
_cell.length_b   1.000
_cell.length_c   1.000
_cell.angle_alpha   90.00
_cell.angle_beta   90.00
_cell.angle_gamma   90.00
#
_symmetry.space_group_name_H-M   'P 1'
#
loop_
_entity.id
_entity.type
_entity.pdbx_description
1 polymer ?
#
loop_
_entity_poly.entity_id
_entity_poly.type
_entity_poly.pdbx_seq_one_letter_code
_entity_poly.pdbx_strand_id
1 'polypeptide(L)'
;MVTDFQVFLRLLLSVFLSGLIGLEREFHRRTAGLRTHILVSLGSCLIMLTSLYVFDIYKDKVPLDPGRIAAGVITGIGFLGAGAIIREREEIRGLTTAASLWLVAGIGLSVGIGFYVASMTATVLGLVVLFFFRRLEGTIISEARRK
;
A
#
# COMPACT_ATOMS: atom_id res chain seq x y z
N MET A 1 17.46 18.52 -3.13
CA MET A 1 16.87 18.26 -1.80
C MET A 1 15.35 18.41 -1.84
N VAL A 2 14.63 17.52 -1.20
CA VAL A 2 13.18 17.69 -0.97
C VAL A 2 12.99 18.76 0.10
N THR A 3 12.09 19.72 -0.13
CA THR A 3 11.81 20.79 0.87
C THR A 3 10.91 20.25 1.99
N ASP A 4 10.96 20.88 3.18
CA ASP A 4 10.11 20.50 4.33
C ASP A 4 8.63 20.53 3.98
N PHE A 5 8.21 21.52 3.19
CA PHE A 5 6.84 21.60 2.70
C PHE A 5 6.46 20.41 1.79
N GLN A 6 7.39 20.00 0.93
CA GLN A 6 7.15 18.79 0.08
C GLN A 6 7.10 17.51 0.92
N VAL A 7 7.93 17.40 1.98
CA VAL A 7 7.86 16.27 2.92
C VAL A 7 6.47 16.19 3.54
N PHE A 8 5.98 17.31 4.08
CA PHE A 8 4.64 17.38 4.67
C PHE A 8 3.54 16.99 3.68
N LEU A 9 3.57 17.58 2.46
CA LEU A 9 2.56 17.27 1.44
C LEU A 9 2.58 15.80 1.00
N ARG A 10 3.77 15.19 0.84
CA ARG A 10 3.90 13.78 0.46
C ARG A 10 3.35 12.85 1.54
N LEU A 11 3.68 13.11 2.81
CA LEU A 11 3.14 12.34 3.92
C LEU A 11 1.61 12.46 3.98
N LEU A 12 1.07 13.67 3.83
CA LEU A 12 -0.38 13.89 3.82
C LEU A 12 -1.07 13.19 2.63
N LEU A 13 -0.46 13.26 1.44
CA LEU A 13 -0.99 12.59 0.25
C LEU A 13 -0.98 11.07 0.41
N SER A 14 0.07 10.50 1.03
CA SER A 14 0.13 9.06 1.29
C SER A 14 -0.99 8.61 2.23
N VAL A 15 -1.29 9.39 3.27
CA VAL A 15 -2.42 9.18 4.18
C VAL A 15 -3.75 9.21 3.42
N PHE A 16 -3.94 10.20 2.56
CA PHE A 16 -5.18 10.37 1.80
C PHE A 16 -5.42 9.21 0.83
N LEU A 17 -4.44 8.89 -0.03
CA LEU A 17 -4.59 7.84 -1.03
C LEU A 17 -4.80 6.45 -0.42
N SER A 18 -4.01 6.11 0.60
CA SER A 18 -4.16 4.82 1.30
C SER A 18 -5.41 4.77 2.18
N GLY A 19 -5.84 5.93 2.68
CA GLY A 19 -7.08 6.08 3.42
C GLY A 19 -8.31 5.69 2.60
N LEU A 20 -8.34 6.05 1.32
CA LEU A 20 -9.42 5.66 0.39
C LEU A 20 -9.53 4.13 0.27
N ILE A 21 -8.40 3.44 0.10
CA ILE A 21 -8.36 1.97 0.06
C ILE A 21 -8.73 1.38 1.42
N GLY A 22 -8.16 1.94 2.50
CA GLY A 22 -8.43 1.48 3.85
C GLY A 22 -9.90 1.65 4.26
N LEU A 23 -10.57 2.72 3.84
CA LEU A 23 -12.02 2.94 4.04
C LEU A 23 -12.84 1.84 3.37
N GLU A 24 -12.54 1.49 2.11
CA GLU A 24 -13.22 0.39 1.42
C GLU A 24 -13.06 -0.92 2.21
N ARG A 25 -11.87 -1.18 2.76
CA ARG A 25 -11.61 -2.37 3.58
C ARG A 25 -12.37 -2.34 4.91
N GLU A 26 -12.40 -1.20 5.58
CA GLU A 26 -13.14 -0.99 6.83
C GLU A 26 -14.65 -1.19 6.65
N PHE A 27 -15.26 -0.56 5.63
CA PHE A 27 -16.68 -0.72 5.32
C PHE A 27 -17.07 -2.18 5.08
N HIS A 28 -16.13 -2.99 4.55
CA HIS A 28 -16.38 -4.40 4.29
C HIS A 28 -15.88 -5.34 5.40
N ARG A 29 -15.57 -4.80 6.58
CA ARG A 29 -15.14 -5.55 7.77
C ARG A 29 -14.01 -6.54 7.49
N ARG A 30 -13.01 -6.12 6.71
CA ARG A 30 -11.84 -6.94 6.40
C ARG A 30 -10.84 -6.89 7.56
N THR A 31 -9.97 -7.90 7.66
CA THR A 31 -9.00 -8.07 8.76
C THR A 31 -8.07 -6.86 8.94
N ALA A 32 -7.67 -6.17 7.86
CA ALA A 32 -6.97 -4.90 7.90
C ALA A 32 -7.86 -3.79 7.30
N GLY A 33 -8.16 -2.77 8.09
CA GLY A 33 -9.02 -1.64 7.75
C GLY A 33 -8.25 -0.33 7.55
N LEU A 34 -8.93 0.79 7.82
CA LEU A 34 -8.47 2.14 7.58
C LEU A 34 -7.10 2.44 8.21
N ARG A 35 -6.97 2.21 9.52
CA ARG A 35 -5.74 2.53 10.28
C ARG A 35 -4.54 1.78 9.74
N THR A 36 -4.70 0.49 9.46
CA THR A 36 -3.60 -0.37 8.99
C THR A 36 -3.08 0.08 7.63
N HIS A 37 -3.98 0.37 6.68
CA HIS A 37 -3.59 0.83 5.34
C HIS A 37 -2.90 2.19 5.38
N ILE A 38 -3.42 3.14 6.18
CA ILE A 38 -2.79 4.45 6.37
C ILE A 38 -1.39 4.30 6.96
N LEU A 39 -1.22 3.55 8.04
CA LEU A 39 0.07 3.40 8.72
C LEU A 39 1.11 2.71 7.83
N VAL A 40 0.73 1.71 7.06
CA VAL A 40 1.63 1.03 6.10
C VAL A 40 2.10 2.00 5.02
N SER A 41 1.20 2.77 4.42
CA SER A 41 1.56 3.73 3.37
C SER A 41 2.38 4.89 3.91
N LEU A 42 1.99 5.44 5.07
CA LEU A 42 2.71 6.53 5.74
C LEU A 42 4.14 6.10 6.10
N GLY A 43 4.32 4.91 6.68
CA GLY A 43 5.63 4.36 6.99
C GLY A 43 6.48 4.13 5.75
N SER A 44 5.89 3.60 4.68
CA SER A 44 6.57 3.40 3.39
C SER A 44 7.02 4.73 2.76
N CYS A 45 6.15 5.76 2.80
CA CYS A 45 6.46 7.10 2.32
C CYS A 45 7.60 7.73 3.13
N LEU A 46 7.55 7.62 4.46
CA LEU A 46 8.59 8.13 5.36
C LEU A 46 9.95 7.46 5.08
N ILE A 47 9.97 6.13 4.91
CA ILE A 47 11.21 5.39 4.60
C ILE A 47 11.79 5.84 3.27
N MET A 48 10.94 6.05 2.25
CA MET A 48 11.41 6.56 0.95
C MET A 48 11.97 7.98 1.06
N LEU A 49 11.31 8.87 1.79
CA LEU A 49 11.80 10.23 2.04
C LEU A 49 13.12 10.21 2.80
N THR A 50 13.26 9.35 3.81
CA THR A 50 14.51 9.16 4.55
C THR A 50 15.63 8.67 3.62
N SER A 51 15.31 7.73 2.71
CA SER A 51 16.26 7.23 1.73
C SER A 51 16.79 8.34 0.80
N LEU A 52 15.89 9.19 0.31
CA LEU A 52 16.27 10.36 -0.51
C LEU A 52 17.09 11.36 0.27
N TYR A 53 16.75 11.61 1.53
CA TYR A 53 17.49 12.51 2.41
C TYR A 53 18.93 12.02 2.65
N VAL A 54 19.10 10.74 2.97
CA VAL A 54 20.43 10.10 3.13
C VAL A 54 21.22 10.17 1.82
N PHE A 55 20.58 9.87 0.69
CA PHE A 55 21.21 10.00 -0.63
C PHE A 55 21.72 11.44 -0.88
N ASP A 56 20.88 12.45 -0.64
CA ASP A 56 21.26 13.85 -0.86
C ASP A 56 22.48 14.30 -0.01
N ILE A 57 22.62 13.78 1.22
CA ILE A 57 23.76 14.10 2.10
C ILE A 57 25.06 13.48 1.64
N TYR A 58 25.00 12.23 1.11
CA TYR A 58 26.21 11.40 0.89
C TYR A 58 26.54 11.15 -0.57
N LYS A 59 25.72 11.56 -1.56
CA LYS A 59 25.89 11.27 -3.00
C LYS A 59 27.26 11.67 -3.56
N ASP A 60 27.89 12.72 -3.01
CA ASP A 60 29.20 13.22 -3.46
C ASP A 60 30.37 12.56 -2.69
N LYS A 61 30.09 11.69 -1.71
CA LYS A 61 31.10 11.06 -0.85
C LYS A 61 31.23 9.56 -1.11
N VAL A 62 30.11 8.90 -1.36
CA VAL A 62 30.06 7.43 -1.58
C VAL A 62 28.97 7.10 -2.59
N PRO A 63 29.15 6.06 -3.41
CA PRO A 63 28.10 5.59 -4.31
C PRO A 63 26.94 5.00 -3.48
N LEU A 64 25.83 5.69 -3.42
CA LEU A 64 24.62 5.26 -2.73
C LEU A 64 23.50 5.01 -3.72
N ASP A 65 22.74 3.95 -3.46
CA ASP A 65 21.51 3.64 -4.17
C ASP A 65 20.31 3.89 -3.24
N PRO A 66 19.51 4.93 -3.48
CA PRO A 66 18.33 5.21 -2.65
C PRO A 66 17.28 4.09 -2.73
N GLY A 67 17.29 3.27 -3.77
CA GLY A 67 16.42 2.11 -3.89
C GLY A 67 16.67 1.03 -2.85
N ARG A 68 17.88 0.91 -2.32
CA ARG A 68 18.23 -0.16 -1.35
C ARG A 68 17.46 -0.06 -0.04
N ILE A 69 17.29 1.13 0.52
CA ILE A 69 16.51 1.33 1.75
C ILE A 69 15.03 1.08 1.46
N ALA A 70 14.54 1.58 0.34
CA ALA A 70 13.15 1.37 -0.09
C ALA A 70 12.83 -0.11 -0.36
N ALA A 71 13.79 -0.89 -0.89
CA ALA A 71 13.62 -2.34 -1.10
C ALA A 71 13.32 -3.09 0.20
N GLY A 72 13.84 -2.62 1.34
CA GLY A 72 13.51 -3.14 2.66
C GLY A 72 12.02 -3.09 3.00
N VAL A 73 11.29 -2.09 2.49
CA VAL A 73 9.82 -2.00 2.67
C VAL A 73 9.13 -3.15 1.95
N ILE A 74 9.52 -3.43 0.71
CA ILE A 74 8.91 -4.50 -0.10
C ILE A 74 9.11 -5.87 0.54
N THR A 75 10.28 -6.10 1.12
CA THR A 75 10.55 -7.34 1.89
C THR A 75 9.77 -7.36 3.20
N GLY A 76 9.79 -6.26 3.95
CA GLY A 76 9.15 -6.16 5.27
C GLY A 76 7.63 -6.27 5.24
N ILE A 77 6.98 -5.75 4.18
CA ILE A 77 5.53 -5.85 4.04
C ILE A 77 5.07 -7.31 3.85
N GLY A 78 5.96 -8.18 3.36
CA GLY A 78 5.68 -9.61 3.28
C GLY A 78 5.35 -10.24 4.63
N PHE A 79 5.99 -9.81 5.72
CA PHE A 79 5.70 -10.25 7.07
C PHE A 79 4.29 -9.82 7.53
N LEU A 80 3.91 -8.56 7.31
CA LEU A 80 2.57 -8.07 7.62
C LEU A 80 1.51 -8.74 6.74
N GLY A 81 1.81 -8.95 5.46
CA GLY A 81 0.94 -9.68 4.54
C GLY A 81 0.69 -11.13 4.99
N ALA A 82 1.75 -11.83 5.40
CA ALA A 82 1.63 -13.19 5.94
C ALA A 82 0.79 -13.21 7.23
N GLY A 83 0.97 -12.21 8.12
CA GLY A 83 0.17 -12.05 9.32
C GLY A 83 -1.32 -11.77 9.08
N ALA A 84 -1.68 -11.23 7.91
CA ALA A 84 -3.08 -11.00 7.51
C ALA A 84 -3.75 -12.24 6.91
N ILE A 85 -2.98 -13.28 6.55
CA ILE A 85 -3.48 -14.53 5.95
C ILE A 85 -3.75 -15.52 7.08
N ILE A 86 -5.01 -15.95 7.20
CA ILE A 86 -5.45 -16.91 8.22
C ILE A 86 -5.91 -18.18 7.49
N ARG A 87 -5.40 -19.32 7.97
CA ARG A 87 -5.87 -20.63 7.53
C ARG A 87 -6.76 -21.23 8.62
N GLU A 88 -8.04 -21.38 8.30
CA GLU A 88 -9.02 -22.06 9.15
C GLU A 88 -9.50 -23.34 8.45
N ARG A 89 -9.11 -24.49 8.97
CA ARG A 89 -9.40 -25.82 8.40
C ARG A 89 -9.00 -25.90 6.91
N GLU A 90 -9.99 -25.91 5.99
CA GLU A 90 -9.78 -25.99 4.53
C GLU A 90 -9.85 -24.61 3.82
N GLU A 91 -10.21 -23.53 4.54
CA GLU A 91 -10.34 -22.20 3.95
C GLU A 91 -9.11 -21.34 4.25
N ILE A 92 -8.63 -20.64 3.23
CA ILE A 92 -7.59 -19.59 3.35
C ILE A 92 -8.29 -18.24 3.19
N ARG A 93 -8.19 -17.39 4.23
CA ARG A 93 -8.76 -16.04 4.25
C ARG A 93 -7.65 -15.00 4.32
N GLY A 94 -7.94 -13.77 3.88
CA GLY A 94 -7.02 -12.65 4.02
C GLY A 94 -6.07 -12.41 2.84
N LEU A 95 -6.10 -13.23 1.78
CA LEU A 95 -5.22 -13.06 0.60
C LEU A 95 -5.39 -11.67 -0.05
N THR A 96 -6.63 -11.25 -0.30
CA THR A 96 -6.91 -9.90 -0.84
C THR A 96 -6.47 -8.79 0.11
N THR A 97 -6.59 -9.01 1.42
CA THR A 97 -6.12 -8.07 2.44
C THR A 97 -4.59 -7.95 2.39
N ALA A 98 -3.87 -9.06 2.33
CA ALA A 98 -2.41 -9.07 2.18
C ALA A 98 -1.97 -8.34 0.90
N ALA A 99 -2.63 -8.60 -0.23
CA ALA A 99 -2.37 -7.92 -1.49
C ALA A 99 -2.65 -6.41 -1.41
N SER A 100 -3.73 -5.99 -0.72
CA SER A 100 -4.04 -4.56 -0.54
C SER A 100 -3.03 -3.84 0.37
N LEU A 101 -2.49 -4.50 1.38
CA LEU A 101 -1.40 -3.96 2.20
C LEU A 101 -0.11 -3.77 1.39
N TRP A 102 0.21 -4.74 0.52
CA TRP A 102 1.35 -4.63 -0.39
C TRP A 102 1.18 -3.46 -1.38
N LEU A 103 -0.03 -3.29 -1.94
CA LEU A 103 -0.35 -2.18 -2.84
C LEU A 103 -0.17 -0.82 -2.15
N VAL A 104 -0.71 -0.62 -0.94
CA VAL A 104 -0.58 0.68 -0.25
C VAL A 104 0.85 0.96 0.22
N ALA A 105 1.67 -0.06 0.47
CA ALA A 105 3.10 0.12 0.68
C ALA A 105 3.78 0.69 -0.58
N GLY A 106 3.47 0.14 -1.76
CA GLY A 106 3.95 0.66 -3.05
C GLY A 106 3.46 2.08 -3.34
N ILE A 107 2.19 2.40 -3.01
CA ILE A 107 1.65 3.77 -3.10
C ILE A 107 2.46 4.72 -2.22
N GLY A 108 2.74 4.35 -0.97
CA GLY A 108 3.55 5.15 -0.05
C GLY A 108 4.96 5.42 -0.59
N LEU A 109 5.65 4.40 -1.10
CA LEU A 109 6.96 4.55 -1.74
C LEU A 109 6.90 5.50 -2.95
N SER A 110 5.88 5.32 -3.81
CA SER A 110 5.70 6.16 -5.01
C SER A 110 5.43 7.62 -4.67
N VAL A 111 4.61 7.89 -3.66
CA VAL A 111 4.40 9.25 -3.14
C VAL A 111 5.70 9.80 -2.55
N GLY A 112 6.43 9.00 -1.77
CA GLY A 112 7.68 9.37 -1.15
C GLY A 112 8.76 9.80 -2.14
N ILE A 113 8.87 9.13 -3.29
CA ILE A 113 9.81 9.53 -4.35
C ILE A 113 9.29 10.71 -5.19
N GLY A 114 7.98 11.02 -5.13
CA GLY A 114 7.34 12.07 -5.93
C GLY A 114 6.71 11.57 -7.24
N PHE A 115 6.53 10.26 -7.41
CA PHE A 115 5.88 9.67 -8.58
C PHE A 115 4.35 9.65 -8.41
N TYR A 116 3.75 10.85 -8.40
CA TYR A 116 2.34 11.06 -8.05
C TYR A 116 1.37 10.41 -9.05
N VAL A 117 1.69 10.44 -10.34
CA VAL A 117 0.83 9.83 -11.37
C VAL A 117 0.67 8.33 -11.10
N ALA A 118 1.74 7.63 -10.81
CA ALA A 118 1.69 6.20 -10.49
C ALA A 118 0.87 5.93 -9.22
N SER A 119 1.09 6.72 -8.15
CA SER A 119 0.39 6.53 -6.88
C SER A 119 -1.12 6.77 -7.01
N MET A 120 -1.53 7.83 -7.71
CA MET A 120 -2.95 8.12 -7.96
C MET A 120 -3.60 7.05 -8.84
N THR A 121 -2.94 6.68 -9.94
CA THR A 121 -3.44 5.62 -10.85
C THR A 121 -3.56 4.29 -10.13
N ALA A 122 -2.55 3.89 -9.35
CA ALA A 122 -2.57 2.65 -8.57
C ALA A 122 -3.71 2.66 -7.53
N THR A 123 -3.97 3.81 -6.90
CA THR A 123 -5.09 3.95 -5.95
C THR A 123 -6.44 3.77 -6.64
N VAL A 124 -6.65 4.43 -7.79
CA VAL A 124 -7.90 4.31 -8.55
C VAL A 124 -8.11 2.88 -9.03
N LEU A 125 -7.09 2.28 -9.66
CA LEU A 125 -7.17 0.90 -10.13
C LEU A 125 -7.37 -0.09 -8.98
N GLY A 126 -6.68 0.11 -7.85
CA GLY A 126 -6.87 -0.69 -6.65
C GLY A 126 -8.31 -0.66 -6.14
N LEU A 127 -8.92 0.53 -6.06
CA LEU A 127 -10.33 0.69 -5.70
C LEU A 127 -11.28 0.02 -6.69
N VAL A 128 -11.02 0.17 -7.99
CA VAL A 128 -11.80 -0.51 -9.05
C VAL A 128 -11.74 -2.03 -8.85
N VAL A 129 -10.55 -2.60 -8.66
CA VAL A 129 -10.38 -4.04 -8.44
C VAL A 129 -11.13 -4.47 -7.18
N LEU A 130 -10.96 -3.78 -6.05
CA LEU A 130 -11.57 -4.16 -4.78
C LEU A 130 -13.09 -4.06 -4.80
N PHE A 131 -13.65 -3.08 -5.52
CA PHE A 131 -15.09 -2.84 -5.57
C PHE A 131 -15.78 -3.64 -6.68
N PHE A 132 -15.27 -3.56 -7.91
CA PHE A 132 -15.93 -4.12 -9.09
C PHE A 132 -15.86 -5.65 -9.13
N PHE A 133 -14.67 -6.23 -8.94
CA PHE A 133 -14.53 -7.70 -9.01
C PHE A 133 -15.25 -8.41 -7.88
N ARG A 134 -15.35 -7.80 -6.70
CA ARG A 134 -16.17 -8.36 -5.62
C ARG A 134 -17.65 -8.47 -6.02
N ARG A 135 -18.16 -7.47 -6.74
CA ARG A 135 -19.56 -7.50 -7.20
C ARG A 135 -19.78 -8.58 -8.23
N LEU A 136 -18.83 -8.79 -9.13
CA LEU A 136 -18.86 -9.89 -10.11
C LEU A 136 -18.82 -11.27 -9.45
N GLU A 137 -17.90 -11.49 -8.48
CA GLU A 137 -17.79 -12.74 -7.74
C GLU A 137 -19.12 -13.10 -7.05
N GLY A 138 -19.77 -12.14 -6.40
CA GLY A 138 -21.07 -12.34 -5.76
C GLY A 138 -22.16 -12.78 -6.73
N THR A 139 -22.16 -12.26 -7.96
CA THR A 139 -23.13 -12.62 -8.99
C THR A 139 -22.87 -14.04 -9.53
N ILE A 140 -21.61 -14.35 -9.88
CA ILE A 140 -21.20 -15.64 -10.43
C ILE A 140 -21.46 -16.79 -9.44
N ILE A 141 -21.12 -16.59 -8.17
CA ILE A 141 -21.31 -17.59 -7.12
C ILE A 141 -22.80 -17.83 -6.86
N SER A 142 -23.64 -16.78 -6.91
CA SER A 142 -25.10 -16.91 -6.73
C SER A 142 -25.76 -17.70 -7.86
N GLU A 143 -25.28 -17.56 -9.09
CA GLU A 143 -25.76 -18.32 -10.24
C GLU A 143 -25.31 -19.80 -10.20
N ALA A 144 -24.07 -20.06 -9.79
CA ALA A 144 -23.54 -21.41 -9.65
C ALA A 144 -24.25 -22.23 -8.56
N ARG A 145 -24.77 -21.58 -7.51
CA ARG A 145 -25.56 -22.25 -6.45
C ARG A 145 -27.01 -22.51 -6.82
N ARG A 146 -27.50 -21.91 -7.91
CA ARG A 146 -28.87 -22.11 -8.41
C ARG A 146 -29.01 -23.27 -9.42
N LYS A 147 -27.89 -23.81 -9.89
CA LYS A 147 -27.80 -25.01 -10.75
C LYS A 147 -27.40 -26.23 -9.92
#